data_5772c60643cc7b6a247aafc68cf86609
#
_entry.id   5772c60643cc7b6a247aafc68cf86609
#
_cell.length_a   1.000
_cell.length_b   1.000
_cell.length_c   1.000
_cell.angle_alpha   90.00
_cell.angle_beta   90.00
_cell.angle_gamma   90.00
#
_symmetry.space_group_name_H-M   'P 1'
#
loop_
_entity.id
_entity.type
_entity.pdbx_description
1 polymer ?
#
loop_
_entity_poly.entity_id
_entity_poly.type
_entity_poly.pdbx_seq_one_letter_code
_entity_poly.pdbx_strand_id
1 'polypeptide(L)'
;MEIRHYIQNWKDHKRVIVVSDKGSVFVDLYQYPLYPHCNSVKSEIWGLFVEETFRNKGIAKQLLQYAENIVKQFGESCIAIVWDNSTPLWILEWYKKSGYKFCQHLNDTDTLLIKK
;
A
#
# COMPACT_ATOMS: atom_id res chain seq x y z
N MET A 1 -4.51 19.34 -5.63
CA MET A 1 -5.31 18.11 -5.43
C MET A 1 -5.55 17.92 -3.94
N GLU A 2 -6.81 17.76 -3.58
CA GLU A 2 -7.17 17.49 -2.20
C GLU A 2 -7.28 15.98 -1.98
N ILE A 3 -6.59 15.47 -0.96
CA ILE A 3 -6.64 14.06 -0.60
C ILE A 3 -7.41 13.95 0.73
N ARG A 4 -8.40 13.08 0.78
CA ARG A 4 -9.22 12.82 1.96
C ARG A 4 -9.17 11.34 2.29
N HIS A 5 -9.57 10.98 3.51
CA HIS A 5 -9.70 9.58 3.86
C HIS A 5 -10.89 9.34 4.77
N TYR A 6 -11.37 8.11 4.73
CA TYR A 6 -12.45 7.60 5.55
C TYR A 6 -12.01 6.32 6.22
N ILE A 7 -12.48 6.07 7.43
CA ILE A 7 -12.14 4.85 8.17
C ILE A 7 -13.37 3.96 8.24
N GLN A 8 -13.21 2.70 7.83
CA GLN A 8 -14.20 1.64 8.00
C GLN A 8 -13.68 0.68 9.06
N ASN A 9 -14.54 0.35 10.03
CA ASN A 9 -14.18 -0.61 11.07
C ASN A 9 -14.74 -1.99 10.69
N TRP A 10 -13.84 -2.94 10.44
CA TRP A 10 -14.17 -4.33 10.20
C TRP A 10 -13.87 -5.13 11.46
N LYS A 11 -14.31 -6.38 11.50
CA LYS A 11 -14.17 -7.22 12.68
C LYS A 11 -12.71 -7.41 13.11
N ASP A 12 -11.81 -7.62 12.16
CA ASP A 12 -10.41 -7.96 12.41
C ASP A 12 -9.42 -6.89 11.96
N HIS A 13 -9.90 -5.81 11.33
CA HIS A 13 -9.02 -4.74 10.84
C HIS A 13 -9.79 -3.45 10.64
N LYS A 14 -9.02 -2.38 10.46
CA LYS A 14 -9.55 -1.09 10.01
C LYS A 14 -9.10 -0.88 8.57
N ARG A 15 -10.01 -0.44 7.73
CA ARG A 15 -9.69 -0.05 6.36
C ARG A 15 -9.76 1.45 6.22
N VAL A 16 -8.67 2.07 5.80
CA VAL A 16 -8.66 3.49 5.50
C VAL A 16 -8.74 3.63 3.99
N ILE A 17 -9.79 4.31 3.53
CA ILE A 17 -10.03 4.56 2.11
C ILE A 17 -9.51 5.97 1.82
N VAL A 18 -8.46 6.06 1.02
CA VAL A 18 -7.84 7.33 0.65
C VAL A 18 -8.30 7.70 -0.75
N VAL A 19 -8.91 8.86 -0.89
CA VAL A 19 -9.51 9.30 -2.15
C VAL A 19 -9.10 10.71 -2.53
N SER A 20 -9.06 10.95 -3.83
CA SER A 20 -8.94 12.27 -4.42
C SER A 20 -9.73 12.27 -5.73
N ASP A 21 -9.82 13.43 -6.37
CA ASP A 21 -10.45 13.53 -7.69
C ASP A 21 -9.63 12.85 -8.81
N LYS A 22 -8.40 12.45 -8.51
CA LYS A 22 -7.46 11.91 -9.52
C LYS A 22 -7.06 10.46 -9.27
N GLY A 23 -7.40 9.89 -8.13
CA GLY A 23 -7.04 8.52 -7.81
C GLY A 23 -7.38 8.13 -6.39
N SER A 24 -7.01 6.92 -6.01
CA SER A 24 -7.32 6.37 -4.70
C SER A 24 -6.30 5.32 -4.29
N VAL A 25 -6.30 4.98 -3.00
CA VAL A 25 -5.48 3.90 -2.44
C VAL A 25 -6.14 3.44 -1.14
N PHE A 26 -5.90 2.19 -0.77
CA PHE A 26 -6.45 1.62 0.47
C PHE A 26 -5.33 1.25 1.43
N VAL A 27 -5.61 1.40 2.73
CA VAL A 27 -4.74 0.94 3.80
C VAL A 27 -5.54 0.05 4.73
N ASP A 28 -5.07 -1.18 4.93
CA ASP A 28 -5.65 -2.10 5.91
C ASP A 28 -4.72 -2.21 7.11
N LEU A 29 -5.28 -2.04 8.31
CA LEU A 29 -4.56 -2.07 9.58
C LEU A 29 -5.14 -3.19 10.44
N TYR A 30 -4.34 -4.23 10.67
CA TYR A 30 -4.76 -5.43 11.36
C TYR A 30 -4.29 -5.43 12.82
N GLN A 31 -4.97 -6.22 13.66
CA GLN A 31 -4.60 -6.39 15.06
C GLN A 31 -3.55 -7.49 15.26
N TYR A 32 -3.28 -8.27 14.20
CA TYR A 32 -2.34 -9.38 14.24
C TYR A 32 -1.43 -9.34 13.01
N PRO A 33 -0.24 -9.96 13.07
CA PRO A 33 0.66 -9.98 11.93
C PRO A 33 0.04 -10.69 10.73
N LEU A 34 0.07 -10.05 9.56
CA LEU A 34 -0.43 -10.62 8.30
C LEU A 34 0.53 -11.68 7.76
N TYR A 35 1.82 -11.38 7.88
CA TYR A 35 2.89 -12.23 7.35
C TYR A 35 3.94 -12.41 8.45
N PRO A 36 3.74 -13.38 9.36
CA PRO A 36 4.60 -13.49 10.56
C PRO A 36 6.09 -13.59 10.29
N HIS A 37 6.47 -14.16 9.13
CA HIS A 37 7.89 -14.31 8.77
C HIS A 37 8.49 -13.05 8.17
N CYS A 38 7.69 -12.00 7.98
CA CYS A 38 8.14 -10.75 7.39
C CYS A 38 7.93 -9.58 8.35
N ASN A 39 8.81 -9.49 9.36
CA ASN A 39 8.84 -8.37 10.31
C ASN A 39 7.54 -8.14 11.08
N SER A 40 6.72 -9.18 11.23
CA SER A 40 5.43 -9.10 11.94
C SER A 40 4.56 -7.94 11.46
N VAL A 41 4.55 -7.69 10.16
CA VAL A 41 3.83 -6.56 9.55
C VAL A 41 2.32 -6.69 9.77
N LYS A 42 1.70 -5.58 10.19
CA LYS A 42 0.26 -5.51 10.47
C LYS A 42 -0.49 -4.56 9.54
N SER A 43 0.20 -3.89 8.65
CA SER A 43 -0.42 -2.93 7.74
C SER A 43 -0.11 -3.29 6.30
N GLU A 44 -1.09 -3.12 5.43
CA GLU A 44 -0.95 -3.38 4.01
C GLU A 44 -1.55 -2.22 3.22
N ILE A 45 -0.80 -1.73 2.22
CA ILE A 45 -1.29 -0.73 1.27
C ILE A 45 -1.61 -1.48 -0.03
N TRP A 46 -2.77 -1.20 -0.59
CA TRP A 46 -3.22 -1.87 -1.81
C TRP A 46 -4.18 -0.99 -2.61
N GLY A 47 -4.46 -1.40 -3.84
CA GLY A 47 -5.44 -0.71 -4.68
C GLY A 47 -5.03 0.70 -5.09
N LEU A 48 -3.73 0.97 -5.19
CA LEU A 48 -3.25 2.27 -5.68
C LEU A 48 -3.67 2.44 -7.14
N PHE A 49 -4.47 3.46 -7.38
CA PHE A 49 -5.02 3.75 -8.69
C PHE A 49 -4.98 5.24 -8.99
N VAL A 50 -4.58 5.59 -10.21
CA VAL A 50 -4.61 6.96 -10.71
C VAL A 50 -5.37 6.97 -12.03
N GLU A 51 -6.31 7.89 -12.17
CA GLU A 51 -7.07 8.07 -13.40
C GLU A 51 -6.10 8.26 -14.57
N GLU A 52 -6.41 7.63 -15.72
CA GLU A 52 -5.50 7.58 -16.86
C GLU A 52 -5.01 8.97 -17.30
N THR A 53 -5.91 9.95 -17.32
CA THR A 53 -5.58 11.31 -17.75
C THR A 53 -4.62 12.03 -16.80
N PHE A 54 -4.44 11.52 -15.57
CA PHE A 54 -3.58 12.15 -14.56
C PHE A 54 -2.31 11.35 -14.28
N ARG A 55 -2.03 10.32 -15.06
CA ARG A 55 -0.81 9.51 -14.87
C ARG A 55 0.44 10.26 -15.29
N ASN A 56 1.60 9.85 -14.75
CA ASN A 56 2.91 10.44 -15.00
C ASN A 56 3.04 11.88 -14.51
N LYS A 57 2.26 12.26 -13.49
CA LYS A 57 2.28 13.61 -12.90
C LYS A 57 2.59 13.60 -11.40
N GLY A 58 3.12 12.50 -10.89
CA GLY A 58 3.46 12.39 -9.47
C GLY A 58 2.28 12.12 -8.53
N ILE A 59 1.09 11.87 -9.07
CA ILE A 59 -0.11 11.65 -8.25
C ILE A 59 0.00 10.35 -7.45
N ALA A 60 0.47 9.27 -8.08
CA ALA A 60 0.65 7.99 -7.40
C ALA A 60 1.59 8.12 -6.21
N LYS A 61 2.67 8.88 -6.36
CA LYS A 61 3.63 9.12 -5.28
C LYS A 61 2.97 9.88 -4.12
N GLN A 62 2.17 10.89 -4.42
CA GLN A 62 1.45 11.66 -3.40
C GLN A 62 0.46 10.78 -2.64
N LEU A 63 -0.30 9.93 -3.36
CA LEU A 63 -1.25 9.01 -2.73
C LEU A 63 -0.52 7.98 -1.86
N LEU A 64 0.57 7.41 -2.36
CA LEU A 64 1.35 6.45 -1.60
C LEU A 64 1.92 7.08 -0.33
N GLN A 65 2.47 8.29 -0.42
CA GLN A 65 3.01 9.00 0.75
C GLN A 65 1.92 9.31 1.77
N TYR A 66 0.75 9.69 1.32
CA TYR A 66 -0.40 9.92 2.21
C TYR A 66 -0.77 8.63 2.95
N ALA A 67 -0.85 7.51 2.22
CA ALA A 67 -1.15 6.21 2.83
C ALA A 67 -0.07 5.79 3.84
N GLU A 68 1.20 5.99 3.51
CA GLU A 68 2.31 5.69 4.43
C GLU A 68 2.22 6.52 5.71
N ASN A 69 1.82 7.79 5.60
CA ASN A 69 1.63 8.63 6.77
C ASN A 69 0.47 8.15 7.65
N ILE A 70 -0.59 7.63 7.05
CA ILE A 70 -1.70 7.01 7.80
C ILE A 70 -1.17 5.85 8.63
N VAL A 71 -0.37 4.96 8.04
CA VAL A 71 0.23 3.83 8.74
C VAL A 71 1.02 4.31 9.96
N LYS A 72 1.84 5.33 9.79
CA LYS A 72 2.64 5.89 10.88
C LYS A 72 1.77 6.49 11.98
N GLN A 73 0.70 7.19 11.62
CA GLN A 73 -0.23 7.78 12.59
C GLN A 73 -0.90 6.73 13.47
N PHE A 74 -1.08 5.51 12.93
CA PHE A 74 -1.63 4.40 13.69
C PHE A 74 -0.55 3.62 14.48
N GLY A 75 0.68 4.12 14.51
CA GLY A 75 1.74 3.56 15.32
C GLY A 75 2.48 2.40 14.68
N GLU A 76 2.22 2.09 13.41
CA GLU A 76 2.90 1.01 12.71
C GLU A 76 4.13 1.55 11.98
N SER A 77 5.21 0.78 12.00
CA SER A 77 6.48 1.16 11.38
C SER A 77 6.81 0.32 10.15
N CYS A 78 6.01 -0.70 9.86
CA CYS A 78 6.28 -1.63 8.78
C CYS A 78 5.05 -1.72 7.88
N ILE A 79 5.27 -1.70 6.57
CA ILE A 79 4.20 -1.66 5.58
C ILE A 79 4.40 -2.79 4.57
N ALA A 80 3.32 -3.54 4.27
CA ALA A 80 3.32 -4.56 3.24
C ALA A 80 2.65 -4.04 1.97
N ILE A 81 3.21 -4.41 0.83
CA ILE A 81 2.59 -4.27 -0.48
C ILE A 81 2.77 -5.60 -1.19
N VAL A 82 1.70 -6.09 -1.82
CA VAL A 82 1.75 -7.30 -2.63
C VAL A 82 1.76 -6.90 -4.10
N TRP A 83 2.78 -7.34 -4.82
CA TRP A 83 2.87 -7.14 -6.27
C TRP A 83 2.44 -8.43 -6.97
N ASP A 84 1.49 -8.29 -7.90
CA ASP A 84 0.97 -9.37 -8.71
C ASP A 84 1.69 -9.37 -10.07
N ASN A 85 2.24 -10.51 -10.49
CA ASN A 85 3.02 -10.61 -11.73
C ASN A 85 2.18 -10.48 -13.00
N SER A 86 0.84 -10.38 -12.88
CA SER A 86 0.01 -10.01 -14.03
C SER A 86 0.10 -8.51 -14.35
N THR A 87 0.66 -7.71 -13.42
CA THR A 87 0.89 -6.28 -13.65
C THR A 87 2.29 -6.06 -14.22
N PRO A 88 2.53 -4.93 -14.92
CA PRO A 88 3.83 -4.67 -15.54
C PRO A 88 4.99 -4.64 -14.54
N LEU A 89 6.14 -5.13 -14.96
CA LEU A 89 7.35 -5.16 -14.14
C LEU A 89 7.79 -3.78 -13.68
N TRP A 90 7.51 -2.71 -14.45
CA TRP A 90 7.89 -1.37 -14.06
C TRP A 90 7.17 -0.92 -12.77
N ILE A 91 6.02 -1.50 -12.47
CA ILE A 91 5.31 -1.21 -11.21
C ILE A 91 6.10 -1.77 -10.03
N LEU A 92 6.62 -2.99 -10.14
CA LEU A 92 7.50 -3.57 -9.13
C LEU A 92 8.74 -2.70 -8.91
N GLU A 93 9.39 -2.28 -9.99
CA GLU A 93 10.57 -1.43 -9.90
C GLU A 93 10.23 -0.08 -9.26
N TRP A 94 9.05 0.46 -9.55
CA TRP A 94 8.59 1.70 -8.95
C TRP A 94 8.43 1.57 -7.43
N TYR A 95 7.84 0.47 -6.95
CA TYR A 95 7.75 0.21 -5.52
C TYR A 95 9.13 0.06 -4.88
N LYS A 96 10.06 -0.63 -5.54
CA LYS A 96 11.42 -0.76 -5.03
C LYS A 96 12.10 0.60 -4.89
N LYS A 97 11.95 1.48 -5.86
CA LYS A 97 12.48 2.84 -5.79
C LYS A 97 11.83 3.67 -4.69
N SER A 98 10.61 3.32 -4.31
CA SER A 98 9.89 3.97 -3.21
C SER A 98 10.28 3.43 -1.84
N GLY A 99 11.23 2.49 -1.78
CA GLY A 99 11.77 1.97 -0.52
C GLY A 99 11.25 0.60 -0.12
N TYR A 100 10.45 -0.05 -0.96
CA TYR A 100 9.94 -1.38 -0.66
C TYR A 100 10.95 -2.43 -1.10
N LYS A 101 11.14 -3.45 -0.27
CA LYS A 101 12.10 -4.52 -0.52
C LYS A 101 11.42 -5.86 -0.58
N PHE A 102 11.92 -6.75 -1.41
CA PHE A 102 11.45 -8.12 -1.50
C PHE A 102 11.53 -8.79 -0.13
N CYS A 103 10.45 -9.47 0.26
CA CYS A 103 10.42 -10.29 1.46
C CYS A 103 10.25 -11.78 1.10
N GLN A 104 9.19 -12.11 0.37
CA GLN A 104 8.96 -13.50 -0.04
C GLN A 104 7.97 -13.58 -1.19
N HIS A 105 7.98 -14.70 -1.89
CA HIS A 105 6.90 -15.07 -2.80
C HIS A 105 5.78 -15.69 -1.97
N LEU A 106 4.56 -15.21 -2.16
CA LEU A 106 3.38 -15.75 -1.46
C LEU A 106 2.80 -16.96 -2.19
N ASN A 107 2.90 -16.93 -3.51
CA ASN A 107 2.44 -18.00 -4.42
C ASN A 107 3.06 -17.77 -5.79
N ASP A 108 2.59 -18.47 -6.82
CA ASP A 108 3.16 -18.35 -8.17
C ASP A 108 3.01 -16.98 -8.80
N THR A 109 2.04 -16.15 -8.32
CA THR A 109 1.74 -14.86 -8.93
C THR A 109 2.12 -13.68 -8.06
N ASP A 110 2.09 -13.83 -6.73
CA ASP A 110 2.18 -12.72 -5.79
C ASP A 110 3.51 -12.68 -5.05
N THR A 111 4.09 -11.50 -5.00
CA THR A 111 5.34 -11.23 -4.29
C THR A 111 5.09 -10.20 -3.20
N LEU A 112 5.52 -10.51 -1.98
CA LEU A 112 5.40 -9.61 -0.84
C LEU A 112 6.60 -8.67 -0.76
N LEU A 113 6.33 -7.38 -0.72
CA LEU A 113 7.31 -6.32 -0.52
C LEU A 113 7.06 -5.65 0.82
N ILE A 114 8.14 -5.25 1.50
CA ILE A 114 8.08 -4.63 2.82
C ILE A 114 8.87 -3.33 2.81
N LYS A 115 8.30 -2.31 3.44
CA LYS A 115 9.01 -1.05 3.78
C LYS A 115 8.95 -0.85 5.28
N LYS A 116 10.09 -0.62 5.86
CA LYS A 116 10.22 -0.29 7.28
C LYS A 116 10.27 1.21 7.50
#